data_cf9bca7fc8a379ab74dc1cb24ad924cc
#
_entry.id   cf9bca7fc8a379ab74dc1cb24ad924cc
#
_cell.length_a   1.000
_cell.length_b   1.000
_cell.length_c   1.000
_cell.angle_alpha   90.00
_cell.angle_beta   90.00
_cell.angle_gamma   90.00
#
_symmetry.space_group_name_H-M   'P 1'
#
loop_
_entity.id
_entity.type
_entity.pdbx_description
1 polymer ?
#
loop_
_entity_poly.entity_id
_entity_poly.type
_entity_poly.pdbx_seq_one_letter_code
_entity_poly.pdbx_strand_id
1 'polypeptide(L)'
;MKKLAQLLKEKRTAMNLSLRSAAELIGISHTYLDKLEKGFDSRTGVSNKPTPDTLKLISDTYNINYIDLLKYCGYIPSKTTDSIQYYNSDVEELLGIVANFTKPQIRNLILYAKFLEQHDFTDE
;
A
#
# COMPACT_ATOMS: atom_id res chain seq x y z
N MET A 1 -6.23 -0.32 12.48
CA MET A 1 -6.48 -1.46 11.59
C MET A 1 -7.89 -2.00 11.57
N LYS A 2 -8.81 -1.27 12.19
CA LYS A 2 -10.23 -1.65 12.11
C LYS A 2 -10.73 -1.73 10.67
N LYS A 3 -10.21 -0.86 9.80
CA LYS A 3 -10.61 -0.86 8.39
C LYS A 3 -10.24 -2.13 7.66
N LEU A 4 -9.04 -2.66 7.89
CA LEU A 4 -8.61 -3.89 7.22
C LEU A 4 -9.46 -5.07 7.70
N ALA A 5 -9.63 -5.20 9.00
CA ALA A 5 -10.42 -6.30 9.57
C ALA A 5 -11.84 -6.31 9.02
N GLN A 6 -12.47 -5.14 9.00
CA GLN A 6 -13.82 -5.00 8.47
C GLN A 6 -13.89 -5.32 6.97
N LEU A 7 -12.93 -4.81 6.21
CA LEU A 7 -12.87 -5.04 4.77
C LEU A 7 -12.73 -6.52 4.44
N LEU A 8 -11.87 -7.24 5.16
CA LEU A 8 -11.67 -8.67 4.96
C LEU A 8 -12.96 -9.44 5.23
N LYS A 9 -13.62 -9.13 6.33
CA LYS A 9 -14.87 -9.78 6.70
C LYS A 9 -15.97 -9.50 5.67
N GLU A 10 -16.08 -8.27 5.22
CA GLU A 10 -17.06 -7.89 4.21
C GLU A 10 -16.83 -8.62 2.90
N LYS A 11 -15.59 -8.69 2.44
CA LYS A 11 -15.25 -9.39 1.20
C LYS A 11 -15.55 -10.87 1.31
N ARG A 12 -15.17 -11.49 2.41
CA ARG A 12 -15.44 -12.91 2.63
C ARG A 12 -16.94 -13.19 2.62
N THR A 13 -17.71 -12.38 3.33
CA THR A 13 -19.16 -12.52 3.42
C THR A 13 -19.82 -12.31 2.06
N ALA A 14 -19.36 -11.30 1.30
CA ALA A 14 -19.89 -11.01 -0.02
C ALA A 14 -19.66 -12.16 -1.01
N MET A 15 -18.58 -12.92 -0.81
CA MET A 15 -18.26 -14.09 -1.63
C MET A 15 -18.88 -15.38 -1.09
N ASN A 16 -19.63 -15.30 0.00
CA ASN A 16 -20.28 -16.45 0.65
C ASN A 16 -19.27 -17.52 1.05
N LEU A 17 -18.10 -17.11 1.52
CA LEU A 17 -17.05 -18.03 1.94
C LEU A 17 -17.02 -18.20 3.45
N SER A 18 -16.78 -19.43 3.91
CA SER A 18 -16.43 -19.69 5.30
C SER A 18 -15.01 -19.22 5.56
N LEU A 19 -14.62 -19.09 6.84
CA LEU A 19 -13.24 -18.77 7.18
C LEU A 19 -12.26 -19.78 6.59
N ARG A 20 -12.59 -21.06 6.66
CA ARG A 20 -11.72 -22.11 6.11
C ARG A 20 -11.57 -22.02 4.61
N SER A 21 -12.69 -21.86 3.90
CA SER A 21 -12.65 -21.76 2.44
C SER A 21 -11.89 -20.53 1.99
N ALA A 22 -12.12 -19.40 2.63
CA ALA A 22 -11.41 -18.18 2.31
C ALA A 22 -9.91 -18.31 2.58
N ALA A 23 -9.55 -18.87 3.72
CA ALA A 23 -8.15 -19.08 4.09
C ALA A 23 -7.44 -19.98 3.08
N GLU A 24 -8.10 -21.03 2.61
CA GLU A 24 -7.54 -21.92 1.59
C GLU A 24 -7.29 -21.18 0.29
N LEU A 25 -8.23 -20.36 -0.14
CA LEU A 25 -8.08 -19.59 -1.38
C LEU A 25 -6.94 -18.57 -1.26
N ILE A 26 -6.81 -17.93 -0.11
CA ILE A 26 -5.74 -16.96 0.13
C ILE A 26 -4.38 -17.65 0.25
N GLY A 27 -4.36 -18.83 0.87
CA GLY A 27 -3.12 -19.56 1.13
C GLY A 27 -2.58 -19.35 2.53
N ILE A 28 -3.47 -19.07 3.50
CA ILE A 28 -3.11 -18.86 4.91
C ILE A 28 -3.96 -19.78 5.79
N SER A 29 -3.61 -19.89 7.07
CA SER A 29 -4.44 -20.69 8.00
C SER A 29 -5.72 -19.96 8.34
N HIS A 30 -6.78 -20.72 8.62
CA HIS A 30 -8.05 -20.12 9.01
C HIS A 30 -7.96 -19.41 10.37
N THR A 31 -7.09 -19.90 11.25
CA THR A 31 -6.84 -19.25 12.53
C THR A 31 -6.23 -17.86 12.34
N TYR A 32 -5.28 -17.76 11.42
CA TYR A 32 -4.65 -16.48 11.11
C TYR A 32 -5.65 -15.52 10.48
N LEU A 33 -6.46 -16.01 9.52
CA LEU A 33 -7.48 -15.17 8.90
C LEU A 33 -8.47 -14.66 9.94
N ASP A 34 -8.89 -15.53 10.87
CA ASP A 34 -9.78 -15.14 11.95
C ASP A 34 -9.19 -14.00 12.79
N LYS A 35 -7.91 -14.09 13.11
CA LYS A 35 -7.21 -13.02 13.84
C LYS A 35 -7.20 -11.72 13.06
N LEU A 36 -6.97 -11.80 11.76
CA LEU A 36 -6.98 -10.60 10.90
C LEU A 36 -8.35 -9.96 10.87
N GLU A 37 -9.42 -10.75 10.82
CA GLU A 37 -10.79 -10.22 10.80
C GLU A 37 -11.23 -9.65 12.15
N LYS A 38 -10.62 -10.08 13.24
CA LYS A 38 -10.88 -9.54 14.57
C LYS A 38 -10.05 -8.30 14.88
N GLY A 39 -9.04 -8.05 14.08
CA GLY A 39 -8.13 -6.93 14.26
C GLY A 39 -6.98 -7.26 15.20
N PHE A 40 -6.22 -6.24 15.58
CA PHE A 40 -5.06 -6.43 16.45
C PHE A 40 -5.47 -6.58 17.90
N ASP A 41 -4.75 -7.44 18.61
CA ASP A 41 -4.85 -7.47 20.05
C ASP A 41 -3.92 -6.41 20.64
N SER A 42 -4.47 -5.25 20.95
CA SER A 42 -3.70 -4.15 21.48
C SER A 42 -3.21 -4.38 22.91
N ARG A 43 -3.75 -5.38 23.60
CA ARG A 43 -3.38 -5.66 24.98
C ARG A 43 -2.00 -6.28 25.11
N THR A 44 -1.56 -7.01 24.12
CA THR A 44 -0.25 -7.65 24.15
C THR A 44 0.87 -6.73 23.69
N GLY A 45 0.53 -5.60 23.09
CA GLY A 45 1.52 -4.71 22.51
C GLY A 45 2.24 -5.28 21.31
N VAL A 46 1.90 -6.49 20.91
CA VAL A 46 2.48 -7.14 19.74
C VAL A 46 1.57 -6.86 18.55
N SER A 47 2.14 -6.23 17.55
CA SER A 47 1.43 -5.98 16.31
C SER A 47 1.37 -7.26 15.50
N ASN A 48 0.17 -7.82 15.32
CA ASN A 48 -0.06 -8.94 14.42
C ASN A 48 -0.28 -8.45 13.00
N LYS A 49 0.44 -7.43 12.65
CA LYS A 49 0.36 -6.78 11.36
C LYS A 49 0.71 -7.78 10.25
N PRO A 50 -0.16 -7.96 9.26
CA PRO A 50 0.16 -8.88 8.17
C PRO A 50 1.36 -8.39 7.39
N THR A 51 2.17 -9.33 6.93
CA THR A 51 3.33 -9.00 6.09
C THR A 51 2.88 -8.56 4.70
N PRO A 52 3.72 -7.83 3.96
CA PRO A 52 3.40 -7.48 2.58
C PRO A 52 3.09 -8.71 1.71
N ASP A 53 3.79 -9.82 1.92
CA ASP A 53 3.51 -11.05 1.18
C ASP A 53 2.10 -11.56 1.43
N THR A 54 1.65 -11.54 2.69
CA THR A 54 0.29 -11.93 3.05
C THR A 54 -0.72 -10.98 2.40
N LEU A 55 -0.44 -9.68 2.42
CA LEU A 55 -1.31 -8.69 1.79
C LEU A 55 -1.42 -8.90 0.29
N LYS A 56 -0.34 -9.33 -0.36
CA LYS A 56 -0.37 -9.65 -1.78
C LYS A 56 -1.30 -10.84 -2.07
N LEU A 57 -1.22 -11.87 -1.25
CA LEU A 57 -2.12 -13.02 -1.37
C LEU A 57 -3.58 -12.62 -1.20
N ILE A 58 -3.86 -11.77 -0.22
CA ILE A 58 -5.22 -11.26 0.01
C ILE A 58 -5.69 -10.42 -1.18
N SER A 59 -4.82 -9.56 -1.69
CA SER A 59 -5.12 -8.73 -2.85
C SER A 59 -5.54 -9.59 -4.05
N ASP A 60 -4.79 -10.63 -4.32
CA ASP A 60 -5.06 -11.51 -5.47
C ASP A 60 -6.38 -12.28 -5.29
N THR A 61 -6.66 -12.74 -4.07
CA THR A 61 -7.85 -13.55 -3.80
C THR A 61 -9.12 -12.70 -3.76
N TYR A 62 -9.08 -11.57 -3.07
CA TYR A 62 -10.25 -10.73 -2.86
C TYR A 62 -10.39 -9.61 -3.88
N ASN A 63 -9.45 -9.52 -4.80
CA ASN A 63 -9.44 -8.47 -5.83
C ASN A 63 -9.48 -7.06 -5.20
N ILE A 64 -8.64 -6.86 -4.19
CA ILE A 64 -8.47 -5.57 -3.52
C ILE A 64 -7.14 -4.98 -3.98
N ASN A 65 -7.12 -3.67 -4.17
CA ASN A 65 -5.89 -2.99 -4.56
C ASN A 65 -4.80 -3.20 -3.52
N TYR A 66 -3.65 -3.73 -3.95
CA TYR A 66 -2.54 -4.04 -3.06
C TYR A 66 -2.01 -2.78 -2.34
N ILE A 67 -1.93 -1.68 -3.06
CA ILE A 67 -1.45 -0.41 -2.48
C ILE A 67 -2.38 0.04 -1.35
N ASP A 68 -3.69 -0.11 -1.53
CA ASP A 68 -4.65 0.22 -0.47
C ASP A 68 -4.42 -0.63 0.77
N LEU A 69 -4.16 -1.93 0.60
CA LEU A 69 -3.87 -2.80 1.73
C LEU A 69 -2.61 -2.38 2.45
N LEU A 70 -1.57 -1.99 1.72
CA LEU A 70 -0.33 -1.49 2.32
C LEU A 70 -0.58 -0.21 3.13
N LYS A 71 -1.45 0.66 2.63
CA LYS A 71 -1.83 1.87 3.36
C LYS A 71 -2.57 1.56 4.65
N TYR A 72 -3.52 0.64 4.61
CA TYR A 72 -4.29 0.24 5.79
C TYR A 72 -3.38 -0.29 6.89
N CYS A 73 -2.31 -0.96 6.52
CA CYS A 73 -1.35 -1.53 7.47
C CYS A 73 -0.22 -0.58 7.84
N GLY A 74 -0.20 0.62 7.26
CA GLY A 74 0.81 1.61 7.58
C GLY A 74 2.16 1.40 6.90
N TYR A 75 2.23 0.51 5.90
CA TYR A 75 3.47 0.32 5.14
C TYR A 75 3.74 1.48 4.20
N ILE A 76 2.68 2.14 3.75
CA ILE A 76 2.77 3.30 2.86
C ILE A 76 1.96 4.43 3.50
N PRO A 77 2.52 5.65 3.60
CA PRO A 77 1.76 6.79 4.13
C PRO A 77 0.60 7.15 3.21
N SER A 78 -0.57 7.35 3.79
CA SER A 78 -1.77 7.74 3.03
C SER A 78 -1.57 9.06 2.30
N LYS A 79 -0.85 9.98 2.91
CA LYS A 79 -0.63 11.32 2.37
C LYS A 79 0.21 11.33 1.10
N THR A 80 1.03 10.30 0.88
CA THR A 80 1.87 10.22 -0.32
C THR A 80 1.03 10.21 -1.58
N THR A 81 -0.05 9.45 -1.59
CA THR A 81 -0.94 9.36 -2.74
C THR A 81 -1.65 10.69 -2.99
N ASP A 82 -2.10 11.35 -1.93
CA ASP A 82 -2.77 12.65 -2.05
C ASP A 82 -1.82 13.69 -2.62
N SER A 83 -0.56 13.68 -2.15
CA SER A 83 0.46 14.60 -2.66
C SER A 83 0.74 14.38 -4.15
N ILE A 84 0.78 13.13 -4.58
CA ILE A 84 1.02 12.79 -5.99
C ILE A 84 -0.12 13.29 -6.87
N GLN A 85 -1.36 13.25 -6.38
CA GLN A 85 -2.51 13.72 -7.14
C GLN A 85 -2.41 15.20 -7.51
N TYR A 86 -1.82 16.02 -6.64
CA TYR A 86 -1.65 17.44 -6.90
C TYR A 86 -0.70 17.74 -8.06
N TYR A 87 0.25 16.87 -8.30
CA TYR A 87 1.27 17.07 -9.31
C TYR A 87 1.08 16.17 -10.51
N ASN A 88 -0.13 15.69 -10.70
CA ASN A 88 -0.41 14.57 -11.59
C ASN A 88 0.20 14.74 -13.00
N SER A 89 -0.13 15.80 -13.70
CA SER A 89 0.32 15.96 -15.08
C SER A 89 1.82 16.27 -15.18
N ASP A 90 2.34 17.10 -14.28
CA ASP A 90 3.77 17.47 -14.31
C ASP A 90 4.64 16.30 -13.89
N VAL A 91 4.22 15.55 -12.86
CA VAL A 91 4.97 14.38 -12.41
C VAL A 91 4.95 13.28 -13.47
N GLU A 92 3.83 13.07 -14.13
CA GLU A 92 3.73 12.08 -15.21
C GLU A 92 4.65 12.45 -16.37
N GLU A 93 4.68 13.72 -16.74
CA GLU A 93 5.58 14.20 -17.80
C GLU A 93 7.03 13.95 -17.42
N LEU A 94 7.39 14.29 -16.17
CA LEU A 94 8.75 14.06 -15.68
C LEU A 94 9.12 12.59 -15.72
N LEU A 95 8.23 11.70 -15.24
CA LEU A 95 8.47 10.27 -15.26
C LEU A 95 8.67 9.74 -16.67
N GLY A 96 7.90 10.24 -17.63
CA GLY A 96 8.06 9.86 -19.02
C GLY A 96 9.42 10.24 -19.57
N ILE A 97 9.90 11.40 -19.20
CA ILE A 97 11.21 11.89 -19.65
C ILE A 97 12.33 11.04 -19.04
N VAL A 98 12.28 10.82 -17.73
CA VAL A 98 13.36 10.11 -17.03
C VAL A 98 13.40 8.63 -17.33
N ALA A 99 12.30 8.06 -17.84
CA ALA A 99 12.26 6.65 -18.18
C ALA A 99 13.31 6.27 -19.22
N ASN A 100 13.73 7.21 -20.04
CA ASN A 100 14.73 7.00 -21.09
C ASN A 100 16.12 7.49 -20.71
N PHE A 101 16.31 7.93 -19.47
CA PHE A 101 17.60 8.46 -19.03
C PHE A 101 18.59 7.34 -18.77
N THR A 102 19.87 7.64 -19.04
CA THR A 102 20.98 6.79 -18.63
C THR A 102 21.28 7.01 -17.15
N LYS A 103 22.09 6.14 -16.56
CA LYS A 103 22.49 6.28 -15.16
C LYS A 103 23.14 7.64 -14.87
N PRO A 104 24.11 8.14 -15.66
CA PRO A 104 24.69 9.46 -15.40
C PRO A 104 23.65 10.57 -15.47
N GLN A 105 22.70 10.48 -16.40
CA GLN A 105 21.65 11.48 -16.51
C GLN A 105 20.76 11.49 -15.27
N ILE A 106 20.40 10.31 -14.76
CA ILE A 106 19.60 10.22 -13.53
C ILE A 106 20.36 10.81 -12.35
N ARG A 107 21.67 10.53 -12.24
CA ARG A 107 22.49 11.10 -11.17
C ARG A 107 22.54 12.61 -11.22
N ASN A 108 22.70 13.18 -12.40
CA ASN A 108 22.68 14.63 -12.56
C ASN A 108 21.32 15.21 -12.20
N LEU A 109 20.24 14.53 -12.58
CA LEU A 109 18.90 14.98 -12.24
C LEU A 109 18.68 14.96 -10.72
N ILE A 110 19.19 13.95 -10.04
CA ILE A 110 19.11 13.87 -8.58
C ILE A 110 19.80 15.05 -7.94
N LEU A 111 20.99 15.40 -8.42
CA LEU A 111 21.73 16.55 -7.90
C LEU A 111 20.95 17.85 -8.10
N TYR A 112 20.37 18.03 -9.26
CA TYR A 112 19.54 19.20 -9.54
C TYR A 112 18.29 19.22 -8.66
N ALA A 113 17.65 18.08 -8.50
CA ALA A 113 16.47 17.97 -7.64
C ALA A 113 16.79 18.32 -6.19
N LYS A 114 17.95 17.88 -5.67
CA LYS A 114 18.41 18.26 -4.35
C LYS A 114 18.67 19.75 -4.22
N PHE A 115 19.22 20.35 -5.27
CA PHE A 115 19.39 21.80 -5.32
C PHE A 115 18.05 22.51 -5.20
N LEU A 116 17.06 22.07 -5.98
CA LEU A 116 15.72 22.67 -5.93
C LEU A 116 15.07 22.51 -4.56
N GLU A 117 15.28 21.37 -3.92
CA GLU A 117 14.73 21.09 -2.59
C GLU A 117 15.29 22.06 -1.54
N GLN A 118 16.57 22.44 -1.68
CA GLN A 118 17.24 23.31 -0.74
C GLN A 118 16.98 24.80 -0.98
N HIS A 119 16.40 25.13 -2.10
CA HIS A 119 16.14 26.53 -2.47
C HIS A 119 14.65 26.78 -2.50
N ASP A 120 14.24 27.89 -1.90
CA ASP A 120 12.84 28.27 -1.85
C ASP A 120 12.50 29.06 -3.12
N PHE A 121 11.96 28.35 -4.11
CA PHE A 121 11.51 28.99 -5.33
C PHE A 121 10.03 29.32 -5.17
N THR A 122 9.74 30.59 -5.06
CA THR A 122 8.34 31.02 -5.04
C THR A 122 7.82 31.04 -6.46
N ASP A 123 6.81 30.27 -6.67
CA ASP A 123 6.13 30.23 -7.94
C ASP A 123 5.10 31.36 -7.98
N GLU A 124 5.20 32.19 -8.93
CA GLU A 124 4.31 33.35 -9.06
C GLU A 124 3.10 33.08 -9.92
#